data_7a43625370d905695687388c382d2918
#
_entry.id   7a43625370d905695687388c382d2918
#
_cell.length_a   1.000
_cell.length_b   1.000
_cell.length_c   1.000
_cell.angle_alpha   90.00
_cell.angle_beta   90.00
_cell.angle_gamma   90.00
#
_symmetry.space_group_name_H-M   'P 1'
#
loop_
_entity.id
_entity.type
_entity.pdbx_description
1 polymer ?
#
loop_
_entity_poly.entity_id
_entity_poly.type
_entity_poly.pdbx_seq_one_letter_code
_entity_poly.pdbx_strand_id
1 'polypeptide(L)'
;EDSDGYIMIDCGVNGEKYLSLLKNYLKEENIELNEIKLLIGTHMHSDHIGLSSSLRNLDIPFALYKNSVDFLNEYNDWGLRFKDLYIYSKKEGAPKSFLSDIESITTPSYAGKIKKPDVLLEEGKIKNINRDLSVIFTPGHDQSEISIHDSKSKVIFSGDHILPRITPFIPTIDSESNLLNDFIISLE
;
A
#
# COMPACT_ATOMS: atom_id res chain seq x y z
N GLU A 1 -15.32 -10.09 6.97
CA GLU A 1 -16.59 -9.73 7.63
C GLU A 1 -16.29 -9.27 9.06
N ASP A 2 -16.87 -8.16 9.47
CA ASP A 2 -16.92 -7.67 10.85
C ASP A 2 -18.37 -7.76 11.34
N SER A 3 -18.64 -7.56 12.62
CA SER A 3 -19.99 -7.79 13.18
C SER A 3 -21.09 -6.87 12.61
N ASP A 4 -20.72 -5.74 12.04
CA ASP A 4 -21.61 -4.72 11.49
C ASP A 4 -21.26 -4.27 10.06
N GLY A 5 -20.47 -5.07 9.34
CA GLY A 5 -20.08 -4.81 7.96
C GLY A 5 -18.79 -5.52 7.58
N TYR A 6 -18.02 -4.88 6.71
CA TYR A 6 -16.81 -5.49 6.15
C TYR A 6 -15.61 -4.56 6.30
N ILE A 7 -14.43 -5.17 6.43
CA ILE A 7 -13.14 -4.50 6.33
C ILE A 7 -12.51 -4.94 5.02
N MET A 8 -12.13 -3.98 4.20
CA MET A 8 -11.45 -4.21 2.95
C MET A 8 -9.94 -4.07 3.18
N ILE A 9 -9.15 -5.00 2.69
CA ILE A 9 -7.69 -4.93 2.70
C ILE A 9 -7.25 -4.81 1.26
N ASP A 10 -6.58 -3.69 0.95
CA ASP A 10 -6.22 -3.22 -0.39
C ASP A 10 -7.44 -3.05 -1.33
N CYS A 11 -7.29 -2.24 -2.37
CA CYS A 11 -8.40 -1.90 -3.25
C CYS A 11 -8.04 -1.84 -4.74
N GLY A 12 -6.79 -2.11 -5.10
CA GLY A 12 -6.34 -2.12 -6.49
C GLY A 12 -6.04 -0.73 -7.06
N VAL A 13 -5.74 -0.71 -8.36
CA VAL A 13 -5.33 0.48 -9.11
C VAL A 13 -6.48 1.47 -9.31
N ASN A 14 -6.15 2.76 -9.40
CA ASN A 14 -7.14 3.81 -9.69
C ASN A 14 -7.72 3.70 -11.10
N GLY A 15 -9.01 4.04 -11.23
CA GLY A 15 -9.72 4.19 -12.48
C GLY A 15 -11.16 3.70 -12.42
N GLU A 16 -12.04 4.33 -13.19
CA GLU A 16 -13.48 4.01 -13.22
C GLU A 16 -13.75 2.53 -13.59
N LYS A 17 -12.96 1.99 -14.52
CA LYS A 17 -13.05 0.58 -14.90
C LYS A 17 -12.83 -0.34 -13.70
N TYR A 18 -11.82 -0.05 -12.87
CA TYR A 18 -11.46 -0.88 -11.72
C TYR A 18 -12.44 -0.70 -10.57
N LEU A 19 -12.94 0.53 -10.36
CA LEU A 19 -14.02 0.77 -9.41
C LEU A 19 -15.30 0.01 -9.80
N SER A 20 -15.64 -0.01 -11.09
CA SER A 20 -16.79 -0.76 -11.59
C SER A 20 -16.60 -2.27 -11.42
N LEU A 21 -15.39 -2.76 -11.65
CA LEU A 21 -15.04 -4.16 -11.47
C LEU A 21 -15.16 -4.56 -9.98
N LEU A 22 -14.61 -3.74 -9.08
CA LEU A 22 -14.74 -3.94 -7.62
C LEU A 22 -16.21 -4.02 -7.19
N LYS A 23 -17.04 -3.07 -7.66
CA LYS A 23 -18.48 -3.07 -7.38
C LYS A 23 -19.18 -4.36 -7.84
N ASN A 24 -18.80 -4.85 -9.01
CA ASN A 24 -19.37 -6.10 -9.54
C ASN A 24 -18.98 -7.31 -8.67
N TYR A 25 -17.70 -7.43 -8.29
CA TYR A 25 -17.26 -8.51 -7.38
C TYR A 25 -17.94 -8.46 -6.02
N LEU A 26 -18.05 -7.27 -5.42
CA LEU A 26 -18.77 -7.12 -4.16
C LEU A 26 -20.23 -7.55 -4.30
N LYS A 27 -20.89 -7.18 -5.39
CA LYS A 27 -22.27 -7.58 -5.67
C LYS A 27 -22.44 -9.09 -5.88
N GLU A 28 -21.47 -9.75 -6.51
CA GLU A 28 -21.46 -11.22 -6.65
C GLU A 28 -21.41 -11.92 -5.29
N GLU A 29 -20.72 -11.31 -4.33
CA GLU A 29 -20.65 -11.77 -2.93
C GLU A 29 -21.82 -11.26 -2.05
N ASN A 30 -22.81 -10.55 -2.63
CA ASN A 30 -23.91 -9.88 -1.93
C ASN A 30 -23.45 -8.84 -0.91
N ILE A 31 -22.37 -8.11 -1.21
CA ILE A 31 -21.82 -7.04 -0.39
C ILE A 31 -22.08 -5.71 -1.08
N GLU A 32 -22.68 -4.76 -0.36
CA GLU A 32 -22.83 -3.38 -0.83
C GLU A 32 -21.64 -2.51 -0.35
N LEU A 33 -21.26 -1.51 -1.16
CA LEU A 33 -20.13 -0.64 -0.81
C LEU A 33 -20.29 0.10 0.53
N ASN A 34 -21.52 0.46 0.89
CA ASN A 34 -21.83 1.13 2.15
C ASN A 34 -21.70 0.22 3.38
N GLU A 35 -21.53 -1.09 3.18
CA GLU A 35 -21.22 -2.04 4.24
C GLU A 35 -19.73 -2.12 4.54
N ILE A 36 -18.86 -1.51 3.69
CA ILE A 36 -17.42 -1.42 3.97
C ILE A 36 -17.22 -0.33 5.03
N LYS A 37 -16.73 -0.73 6.20
CA LYS A 37 -16.53 0.16 7.36
C LYS A 37 -15.13 0.76 7.42
N LEU A 38 -14.17 0.09 6.80
CA LEU A 38 -12.77 0.53 6.78
C LEU A 38 -12.06 -0.09 5.58
N LEU A 39 -11.29 0.73 4.86
CA LEU A 39 -10.28 0.27 3.92
C LEU A 39 -8.91 0.35 4.61
N ILE A 40 -8.18 -0.74 4.63
CA ILE A 40 -6.80 -0.80 5.11
C ILE A 40 -5.88 -1.00 3.90
N GLY A 41 -4.91 -0.12 3.71
CA GLY A 41 -3.81 -0.35 2.77
C GLY A 41 -2.66 -1.07 3.46
N THR A 42 -2.16 -2.15 2.83
CA THR A 42 -0.98 -2.86 3.33
C THR A 42 0.28 -2.04 3.15
N HIS A 43 0.40 -1.34 2.02
CA HIS A 43 1.52 -0.45 1.68
C HIS A 43 1.11 0.56 0.61
N MET A 44 2.04 1.44 0.22
CA MET A 44 1.72 2.60 -0.62
C MET A 44 1.89 2.36 -2.14
N HIS A 45 1.84 1.13 -2.65
CA HIS A 45 1.85 0.92 -4.09
C HIS A 45 0.45 1.13 -4.71
N SER A 46 0.45 1.63 -5.95
CA SER A 46 -0.78 2.05 -6.64
C SER A 46 -1.74 0.90 -6.97
N ASP A 47 -1.24 -0.30 -7.11
CA ASP A 47 -2.02 -1.52 -7.31
C ASP A 47 -2.66 -2.06 -6.03
N HIS A 48 -2.30 -1.52 -4.88
CA HIS A 48 -2.91 -1.81 -3.58
C HIS A 48 -3.86 -0.70 -3.13
N ILE A 49 -3.47 0.57 -3.24
CA ILE A 49 -4.25 1.68 -2.67
C ILE A 49 -4.78 2.70 -3.69
N GLY A 50 -4.64 2.44 -4.99
CA GLY A 50 -5.01 3.38 -6.05
C GLY A 50 -6.47 3.85 -6.01
N LEU A 51 -7.42 2.97 -5.69
CA LEU A 51 -8.84 3.33 -5.57
C LEU A 51 -9.20 4.03 -4.25
N SER A 52 -8.29 4.16 -3.28
CA SER A 52 -8.61 4.69 -1.94
C SER A 52 -9.29 6.05 -1.97
N SER A 53 -8.84 6.97 -2.85
CA SER A 53 -9.48 8.29 -2.98
C SER A 53 -10.90 8.21 -3.52
N SER A 54 -11.16 7.28 -4.45
CA SER A 54 -12.51 7.06 -5.00
C SER A 54 -13.44 6.46 -3.96
N LEU A 55 -12.96 5.53 -3.15
CA LEU A 55 -13.72 4.91 -2.06
C LEU A 55 -13.99 5.90 -0.92
N ARG A 56 -13.03 6.77 -0.57
CA ARG A 56 -13.25 7.85 0.41
C ARG A 56 -14.30 8.87 -0.05
N ASN A 57 -14.42 9.12 -1.35
CA ASN A 57 -15.50 9.95 -1.87
C ASN A 57 -16.89 9.28 -1.74
N LEU A 58 -16.93 8.01 -1.36
CA LEU A 58 -18.12 7.22 -1.01
C LEU A 58 -18.22 6.99 0.51
N ASP A 59 -17.56 7.85 1.31
CA ASP A 59 -17.54 7.84 2.78
C ASP A 59 -16.93 6.59 3.43
N ILE A 60 -16.09 5.84 2.69
CA ILE A 60 -15.33 4.72 3.26
C ILE A 60 -14.04 5.25 3.87
N PRO A 61 -13.84 5.17 5.20
CA PRO A 61 -12.61 5.60 5.86
C PRO A 61 -11.40 4.79 5.36
N PHE A 62 -10.25 5.46 5.24
CA PHE A 62 -9.01 4.85 4.77
C PHE A 62 -7.93 4.87 5.86
N ALA A 63 -7.32 3.72 6.09
CA ALA A 63 -6.27 3.50 7.06
C ALA A 63 -4.95 3.11 6.39
N LEU A 64 -3.84 3.67 6.89
CA LEU A 64 -2.48 3.28 6.53
C LEU A 64 -1.62 3.20 7.80
N TYR A 65 -0.48 2.53 7.71
CA TYR A 65 0.50 2.54 8.78
C TYR A 65 1.04 3.97 9.02
N LYS A 66 1.30 4.31 10.26
CA LYS A 66 1.57 5.69 10.71
C LYS A 66 2.70 6.40 9.97
N ASN A 67 3.78 5.70 9.61
CA ASN A 67 4.90 6.31 8.91
C ASN A 67 4.63 6.57 7.41
N SER A 68 3.57 6.00 6.83
CA SER A 68 3.22 6.22 5.42
C SER A 68 2.93 7.69 5.10
N VAL A 69 2.56 8.49 6.11
CA VAL A 69 2.30 9.93 5.91
C VAL A 69 3.54 10.69 5.47
N ASP A 70 4.72 10.22 5.82
CA ASP A 70 5.99 10.84 5.48
C ASP A 70 6.30 10.70 3.97
N PHE A 71 5.73 9.68 3.33
CA PHE A 71 5.95 9.35 1.91
C PHE A 71 4.79 9.79 0.99
N LEU A 72 3.75 10.45 1.50
CA LEU A 72 2.58 10.87 0.71
C LEU A 72 2.93 11.80 -0.46
N ASN A 73 3.90 12.69 -0.29
CA ASN A 73 4.32 13.60 -1.34
C ASN A 73 4.99 12.84 -2.48
N GLU A 74 5.85 11.88 -2.18
CA GLU A 74 6.55 11.03 -3.15
C GLU A 74 5.57 10.12 -3.88
N TYR A 75 4.60 9.55 -3.18
CA TYR A 75 3.53 8.78 -3.81
C TYR A 75 2.75 9.62 -4.82
N ASN A 76 2.40 10.84 -4.47
CA ASN A 76 1.61 11.73 -5.32
C ASN A 76 2.42 12.40 -6.44
N ASP A 77 3.75 12.39 -6.35
CA ASP A 77 4.69 12.92 -7.34
C ASP A 77 5.86 11.95 -7.55
N TRP A 78 5.77 11.18 -8.63
CA TRP A 78 6.80 10.19 -8.95
C TRP A 78 8.15 10.83 -9.34
N GLY A 79 8.16 12.08 -9.75
CA GLY A 79 9.41 12.82 -9.92
C GLY A 79 10.16 12.97 -8.58
N LEU A 80 9.44 13.21 -7.49
CA LEU A 80 10.02 13.20 -6.14
C LEU A 80 10.42 11.78 -5.71
N ARG A 81 9.53 10.80 -5.93
CA ARG A 81 9.75 9.40 -5.55
C ARG A 81 11.04 8.81 -6.15
N PHE A 82 11.35 9.14 -7.40
CA PHE A 82 12.53 8.60 -8.09
C PHE A 82 13.76 9.49 -8.05
N LYS A 83 13.68 10.63 -7.33
CA LYS A 83 14.80 11.58 -7.21
C LYS A 83 16.05 10.95 -6.57
N ASP A 84 15.87 10.22 -5.49
CA ASP A 84 16.98 9.61 -4.76
C ASP A 84 17.56 8.43 -5.54
N LEU A 85 16.73 7.66 -6.23
CA LEU A 85 17.20 6.65 -7.18
C LEU A 85 18.06 7.27 -8.30
N TYR A 86 17.66 8.43 -8.85
CA TYR A 86 18.47 9.15 -9.84
C TYR A 86 19.83 9.56 -9.27
N ILE A 87 19.85 10.17 -8.09
CA ILE A 87 21.09 10.63 -7.44
C ILE A 87 22.01 9.45 -7.16
N TYR A 88 21.49 8.37 -6.59
CA TYR A 88 22.22 7.15 -6.30
C TYR A 88 22.77 6.51 -7.57
N SER A 89 21.94 6.29 -8.59
CA SER A 89 22.34 5.68 -9.85
C SER A 89 23.42 6.50 -10.57
N LYS A 90 23.31 7.82 -10.54
CA LYS A 90 24.33 8.72 -11.10
C LYS A 90 25.67 8.60 -10.40
N LYS A 91 25.67 8.51 -9.06
CA LYS A 91 26.85 8.31 -8.24
C LYS A 91 27.54 6.97 -8.56
N GLU A 92 26.76 5.91 -8.77
CA GLU A 92 27.25 4.57 -9.10
C GLU A 92 27.61 4.40 -10.60
N GLY A 93 27.53 5.46 -11.39
CA GLY A 93 28.01 5.46 -12.78
C GLY A 93 27.01 4.88 -13.79
N ALA A 94 25.72 4.93 -13.50
CA ALA A 94 24.70 4.48 -14.43
C ALA A 94 24.78 5.19 -15.80
N PRO A 95 24.43 4.51 -16.91
CA PRO A 95 24.42 5.11 -18.25
C PRO A 95 23.51 6.33 -18.34
N LYS A 96 23.88 7.31 -19.18
CA LYS A 96 23.05 8.52 -19.39
C LYS A 96 21.63 8.20 -19.87
N SER A 97 21.46 7.16 -20.69
CA SER A 97 20.12 6.70 -21.12
C SER A 97 19.25 6.30 -19.95
N PHE A 98 19.76 5.50 -19.02
CA PHE A 98 19.03 5.10 -17.81
C PHE A 98 18.67 6.30 -16.92
N LEU A 99 19.61 7.25 -16.74
CA LEU A 99 19.34 8.49 -15.99
C LEU A 99 18.25 9.34 -16.66
N SER A 100 18.28 9.45 -18.01
CA SER A 100 17.24 10.14 -18.77
C SER A 100 15.87 9.46 -18.65
N ASP A 101 15.84 8.13 -18.62
CA ASP A 101 14.59 7.38 -18.39
C ASP A 101 14.00 7.70 -17.02
N ILE A 102 14.81 7.74 -15.96
CA ILE A 102 14.35 8.13 -14.62
C ILE A 102 13.83 9.58 -14.60
N GLU A 103 14.55 10.53 -15.22
CA GLU A 103 14.11 11.94 -15.29
C GLU A 103 12.77 12.11 -16.03
N SER A 104 12.45 11.21 -16.93
CA SER A 104 11.19 11.24 -17.70
C SER A 104 9.98 10.65 -16.96
N ILE A 105 10.18 10.01 -15.80
CA ILE A 105 9.10 9.39 -15.04
C ILE A 105 8.13 10.44 -14.54
N THR A 106 6.86 10.23 -14.82
CA THR A 106 5.74 11.03 -14.32
C THR A 106 4.73 10.15 -13.62
N THR A 107 3.99 10.72 -12.67
CA THR A 107 2.95 9.99 -11.95
C THR A 107 1.86 9.52 -12.93
N PRO A 108 1.67 8.21 -13.10
CA PRO A 108 0.68 7.70 -14.04
C PRO A 108 -0.74 7.86 -13.48
N SER A 109 -1.73 7.97 -14.36
CA SER A 109 -3.13 8.16 -13.96
C SER A 109 -3.69 7.03 -13.10
N TYR A 110 -3.18 5.81 -13.28
CA TYR A 110 -3.60 4.64 -12.49
C TYR A 110 -3.13 4.68 -11.02
N ALA A 111 -2.15 5.51 -10.68
CA ALA A 111 -1.70 5.67 -9.30
C ALA A 111 -2.79 6.33 -8.43
N GLY A 112 -3.55 7.27 -9.00
CA GLY A 112 -4.47 8.09 -8.24
C GLY A 112 -3.74 9.10 -7.36
N LYS A 113 -4.50 9.98 -6.70
CA LYS A 113 -3.97 10.88 -5.67
C LYS A 113 -4.43 10.41 -4.30
N ILE A 114 -3.50 10.25 -3.38
CA ILE A 114 -3.79 9.84 -2.02
C ILE A 114 -3.81 11.08 -1.11
N LYS A 115 -4.91 11.27 -0.40
CA LYS A 115 -5.01 12.22 0.70
C LYS A 115 -4.51 11.56 1.98
N LYS A 116 -4.17 12.39 2.98
CA LYS A 116 -3.83 11.88 4.32
C LYS A 116 -4.89 10.86 4.78
N PRO A 117 -4.50 9.68 5.28
CA PRO A 117 -5.44 8.68 5.75
C PRO A 117 -6.28 9.20 6.92
N ASP A 118 -7.48 8.63 7.08
CA ASP A 118 -8.40 8.98 8.17
C ASP A 118 -7.97 8.31 9.48
N VAL A 119 -7.33 7.13 9.37
CA VAL A 119 -6.85 6.35 10.49
C VAL A 119 -5.37 6.03 10.28
N LEU A 120 -4.56 6.29 11.31
CA LEU A 120 -3.16 5.88 11.35
C LEU A 120 -3.05 4.61 12.19
N LEU A 121 -2.57 3.54 11.55
CA LEU A 121 -2.35 2.26 12.20
C LEU A 121 -0.99 2.21 12.89
N GLU A 122 -0.95 1.49 13.99
CA GLU A 122 0.27 1.13 14.71
C GLU A 122 0.33 -0.39 14.88
N GLU A 123 1.51 -0.92 15.20
CA GLU A 123 1.66 -2.35 15.51
C GLU A 123 0.72 -2.80 16.63
N GLY A 124 0.27 -4.05 16.49
CA GLY A 124 -0.64 -4.68 17.43
C GLY A 124 -2.10 -4.57 17.01
N LYS A 125 -3.01 -4.71 17.96
CA LYS A 125 -4.45 -4.84 17.69
C LYS A 125 -5.05 -3.56 17.11
N ILE A 126 -5.82 -3.71 16.01
CA ILE A 126 -6.56 -2.61 15.40
C ILE A 126 -7.74 -2.25 16.29
N LYS A 127 -7.84 -0.96 16.64
CA LYS A 127 -8.89 -0.45 17.53
C LYS A 127 -10.16 -0.07 16.73
N ASN A 128 -11.29 -0.02 17.43
CA ASN A 128 -12.60 0.42 16.90
C ASN A 128 -13.15 -0.44 15.75
N ILE A 129 -12.75 -1.70 15.72
CA ILE A 129 -13.34 -2.75 14.89
C ILE A 129 -13.66 -3.95 15.79
N ASN A 130 -14.63 -4.77 15.38
CA ASN A 130 -15.03 -5.94 16.17
C ASN A 130 -14.28 -7.22 15.76
N ARG A 131 -13.67 -7.21 14.57
CA ARG A 131 -12.80 -8.30 14.12
C ARG A 131 -11.46 -8.24 14.84
N ASP A 132 -10.94 -9.39 15.25
CA ASP A 132 -9.65 -9.48 15.94
C ASP A 132 -8.48 -9.45 14.93
N LEU A 133 -8.25 -8.25 14.38
CA LEU A 133 -7.16 -7.97 13.46
C LEU A 133 -6.00 -7.29 14.18
N SER A 134 -4.79 -7.69 13.81
CA SER A 134 -3.55 -7.09 14.30
C SER A 134 -2.65 -6.67 13.16
N VAL A 135 -1.99 -5.54 13.33
CA VAL A 135 -0.95 -5.03 12.44
C VAL A 135 0.39 -5.62 12.85
N ILE A 136 1.12 -6.15 11.89
CA ILE A 136 2.53 -6.54 12.00
C ILE A 136 3.29 -5.62 11.05
N PHE A 137 4.28 -4.89 11.54
CA PHE A 137 5.11 -4.05 10.70
C PHE A 137 6.12 -4.93 9.94
N THR A 138 6.04 -4.94 8.62
CA THR A 138 6.82 -5.81 7.73
C THR A 138 7.51 -5.00 6.63
N PRO A 139 8.42 -4.08 6.99
CA PRO A 139 9.13 -3.27 6.00
C PRO A 139 10.06 -4.11 5.13
N GLY A 140 10.33 -3.62 3.93
CA GLY A 140 11.27 -4.25 2.99
C GLY A 140 10.89 -3.97 1.54
N HIS A 141 9.77 -4.50 1.06
CA HIS A 141 9.25 -4.18 -0.25
C HIS A 141 8.79 -2.71 -0.33
N ASP A 142 8.16 -2.22 0.72
CA ASP A 142 7.85 -0.81 0.96
C ASP A 142 8.26 -0.43 2.39
N GLN A 143 8.68 0.82 2.61
CA GLN A 143 9.13 1.32 3.91
C GLN A 143 8.01 1.40 4.94
N SER A 144 6.77 1.41 4.49
CA SER A 144 5.57 1.51 5.34
C SER A 144 4.71 0.24 5.30
N GLU A 145 5.23 -0.84 4.73
CA GLU A 145 4.48 -2.08 4.55
C GLU A 145 4.11 -2.73 5.88
N ILE A 146 2.88 -3.21 5.93
CA ILE A 146 2.34 -3.98 7.04
C ILE A 146 1.67 -5.26 6.54
N SER A 147 1.73 -6.28 7.36
CA SER A 147 0.87 -7.46 7.25
C SER A 147 -0.29 -7.36 8.24
N ILE A 148 -1.47 -7.84 7.86
CA ILE A 148 -2.65 -7.88 8.72
C ILE A 148 -2.93 -9.32 9.10
N HIS A 149 -2.87 -9.62 10.40
CA HIS A 149 -3.17 -10.93 10.94
C HIS A 149 -4.60 -10.98 11.48
N ASP A 150 -5.40 -11.91 10.98
CA ASP A 150 -6.70 -12.26 11.53
C ASP A 150 -6.57 -13.49 12.44
N SER A 151 -6.59 -13.28 13.74
CA SER A 151 -6.41 -14.34 14.72
C SER A 151 -7.55 -15.36 14.73
N LYS A 152 -8.77 -14.91 14.40
CA LYS A 152 -9.97 -15.75 14.37
C LYS A 152 -9.94 -16.76 13.23
N SER A 153 -9.59 -16.33 12.02
CA SER A 153 -9.51 -17.21 10.84
C SER A 153 -8.14 -17.83 10.64
N LYS A 154 -7.13 -17.40 11.40
CA LYS A 154 -5.72 -17.80 11.25
C LYS A 154 -5.17 -17.49 9.86
N VAL A 155 -5.51 -16.33 9.34
CA VAL A 155 -5.09 -15.83 8.03
C VAL A 155 -4.20 -14.61 8.22
N ILE A 156 -3.18 -14.48 7.39
CA ILE A 156 -2.36 -13.29 7.26
C ILE A 156 -2.52 -12.71 5.85
N PHE A 157 -2.75 -11.42 5.77
CA PHE A 157 -2.72 -10.63 4.54
C PHE A 157 -1.37 -9.94 4.49
N SER A 158 -0.45 -10.49 3.72
CA SER A 158 0.96 -10.13 3.75
C SER A 158 1.34 -8.97 2.81
N GLY A 159 0.39 -8.38 2.10
CA GLY A 159 0.73 -7.44 1.03
C GLY A 159 1.71 -8.08 0.06
N ASP A 160 2.75 -7.34 -0.30
CA ASP A 160 3.83 -7.83 -1.16
C ASP A 160 5.06 -8.34 -0.38
N HIS A 161 4.95 -8.41 0.95
CA HIS A 161 6.02 -8.94 1.81
C HIS A 161 6.27 -10.45 1.57
N ILE A 162 5.21 -11.25 1.41
CA ILE A 162 5.31 -12.67 1.10
C ILE A 162 4.43 -12.98 -0.10
N LEU A 163 5.04 -13.42 -1.20
CA LEU A 163 4.37 -13.76 -2.44
C LEU A 163 4.44 -15.27 -2.72
N PRO A 164 3.37 -15.89 -3.26
CA PRO A 164 3.28 -17.35 -3.32
C PRO A 164 4.15 -18.00 -4.40
N ARG A 165 4.64 -17.25 -5.39
CA ARG A 165 5.33 -17.79 -6.57
C ARG A 165 6.61 -17.09 -6.96
N ILE A 166 6.81 -15.87 -6.47
CA ILE A 166 7.97 -15.03 -6.76
C ILE A 166 8.51 -14.47 -5.45
N THR A 167 9.76 -14.03 -5.45
CA THR A 167 10.30 -13.21 -4.36
C THR A 167 9.77 -11.79 -4.48
N PRO A 168 9.51 -11.09 -3.37
CA PRO A 168 9.21 -9.67 -3.43
C PRO A 168 10.40 -8.90 -4.02
N PHE A 169 10.09 -7.82 -4.71
CA PHE A 169 11.10 -6.86 -5.13
C PHE A 169 11.46 -5.96 -3.94
N ILE A 170 12.72 -5.96 -3.53
CA ILE A 170 13.22 -5.08 -2.46
C ILE A 170 14.02 -3.97 -3.15
N PRO A 171 13.51 -2.73 -3.17
CA PRO A 171 14.20 -1.63 -3.85
C PRO A 171 15.43 -1.17 -3.07
N THR A 172 16.45 -0.71 -3.79
CA THR A 172 17.48 0.18 -3.24
C THR A 172 17.05 1.60 -3.55
N ILE A 173 16.66 2.36 -2.54
CA ILE A 173 16.12 3.71 -2.71
C ILE A 173 17.25 4.74 -2.64
N ASP A 174 18.15 4.59 -1.69
CA ASP A 174 19.28 5.47 -1.44
C ASP A 174 20.44 4.71 -0.77
N SER A 175 21.52 5.42 -0.42
CA SER A 175 22.71 4.83 0.21
C SER A 175 22.56 4.62 1.73
N GLU A 176 21.52 5.10 2.35
CA GLU A 176 21.30 5.08 3.81
C GLU A 176 20.25 4.05 4.22
N SER A 177 19.25 3.81 3.37
CA SER A 177 18.21 2.81 3.61
C SER A 177 18.76 1.39 3.39
N ASN A 178 18.40 0.47 4.26
CA ASN A 178 18.75 -0.94 4.16
C ASN A 178 17.50 -1.81 4.19
N LEU A 179 16.62 -1.61 3.21
CA LEU A 179 15.34 -2.31 3.11
C LEU A 179 15.49 -3.84 3.03
N LEU A 180 16.62 -4.33 2.49
CA LEU A 180 16.88 -5.77 2.48
C LEU A 180 17.12 -6.30 3.89
N ASN A 181 17.85 -5.57 4.74
CA ASN A 181 18.03 -5.95 6.13
C ASN A 181 16.71 -5.89 6.90
N ASP A 182 15.91 -4.84 6.67
CA ASP A 182 14.61 -4.67 7.29
C ASP A 182 13.66 -5.80 6.89
N PHE A 183 13.68 -6.19 5.60
CA PHE A 183 12.95 -7.36 5.10
C PHE A 183 13.36 -8.66 5.81
N ILE A 184 14.68 -8.90 5.93
CA ILE A 184 15.19 -10.13 6.58
C ILE A 184 14.77 -10.17 8.06
N ILE A 185 14.91 -9.03 8.77
CA ILE A 185 14.51 -8.95 10.20
C ILE A 185 13.01 -9.17 10.37
N SER A 186 12.20 -8.66 9.45
CA SER A 186 10.74 -8.79 9.54
C SER A 186 10.21 -10.20 9.24
N LEU A 187 11.07 -11.10 8.72
CA LEU A 187 10.74 -12.53 8.54
C LEU A 187 11.01 -13.37 9.80
N GLU A 188 11.71 -12.84 10.81
CA GLU A 188 12.03 -13.52 12.08
C GLU A 188 10.90 -13.36 13.11
#